data_7daff3be357f3f36721f9c721502f0c8
#
_entry.id   7daff3be357f3f36721f9c721502f0c8
#
_cell.length_a   1.000
_cell.length_b   1.000
_cell.length_c   1.000
_cell.angle_alpha   90.00
_cell.angle_beta   90.00
_cell.angle_gamma   90.00
#
_symmetry.space_group_name_H-M   'P 1'
#
loop_
_entity.id
_entity.type
_entity.pdbx_description
1 polymer ?
#
loop_
_entity_poly.entity_id
_entity_poly.type
_entity_poly.pdbx_seq_one_letter_code
_entity_poly.pdbx_strand_id
1 'polypeptide(L)'
;MSAGPYVLVIDWLPLTPANRWYKGHWSKTAALVTDWRNAAITAARLAELPTDVGAFTLTVQARHRTNHLTDFDAFAPAAKAICDGLVTGPRGDGYGLAADDTPDIARGLTLLPSFLNRGMPDALIVSVNVVEQFPPRVDEVQP
;
A
#
# COMPACT_ATOMS: atom_id res chain seq x y z
N MET A 1 6.53 9.45 21.05
CA MET A 1 7.34 9.85 19.91
C MET A 1 6.81 9.16 18.67
N SER A 2 6.34 9.91 17.70
CA SER A 2 5.90 9.29 16.48
C SER A 2 7.11 8.72 15.74
N ALA A 3 7.07 7.45 15.48
CA ALA A 3 8.08 6.82 14.67
C ALA A 3 7.55 6.81 13.24
N GLY A 4 8.27 7.36 12.37
CA GLY A 4 7.89 7.32 10.99
C GLY A 4 8.37 8.51 10.20
N PRO A 5 8.21 8.47 8.90
CA PRO A 5 7.53 7.39 8.16
C PRO A 5 8.36 6.10 8.10
N TYR A 6 7.67 4.99 8.02
CA TYR A 6 8.30 3.72 7.67
C TYR A 6 8.29 3.59 6.16
N VAL A 7 9.39 3.15 5.58
CA VAL A 7 9.50 3.03 4.12
C VAL A 7 9.66 1.56 3.75
N LEU A 8 8.76 1.08 2.91
CA LEU A 8 8.83 -0.25 2.34
C LEU A 8 9.29 -0.13 0.89
N VAL A 9 10.22 -0.97 0.49
CA VAL A 9 10.65 -1.09 -0.90
C VAL A 9 10.19 -2.47 -1.38
N ILE A 10 9.25 -2.47 -2.32
CA ILE A 10 8.66 -3.70 -2.85
C ILE A 10 9.13 -3.84 -4.28
N ASP A 11 9.91 -4.90 -4.54
CA ASP A 11 10.42 -5.18 -5.88
C ASP A 11 9.27 -5.26 -6.88
N TRP A 12 9.54 -4.79 -8.09
CA TRP A 12 8.52 -4.73 -9.12
C TRP A 12 7.99 -6.11 -9.47
N LEU A 13 6.68 -6.25 -9.40
CA LEU A 13 5.94 -7.43 -9.85
C LEU A 13 5.07 -7.04 -11.04
N PRO A 14 4.62 -8.00 -11.86
CA PRO A 14 3.72 -7.67 -12.96
C PRO A 14 2.49 -6.92 -12.50
N LEU A 15 2.09 -5.93 -13.29
CA LEU A 15 0.90 -5.13 -13.03
C LEU A 15 -0.25 -5.62 -13.90
N THR A 16 -1.44 -5.59 -13.33
CA THR A 16 -2.67 -5.74 -14.10
C THR A 16 -3.21 -4.34 -14.37
N PRO A 17 -3.27 -3.89 -15.62
CA PRO A 17 -3.88 -2.60 -15.91
C PRO A 17 -5.31 -2.54 -15.40
N ALA A 18 -5.71 -1.39 -14.85
CA ALA A 18 -7.03 -1.22 -14.24
C ALA A 18 -8.16 -1.60 -15.20
N ASN A 19 -8.01 -1.29 -16.48
CA ASN A 19 -9.02 -1.60 -17.49
C ASN A 19 -9.15 -3.08 -17.84
N ARG A 20 -8.24 -3.92 -17.38
CA ARG A 20 -8.30 -5.37 -17.60
C ARG A 20 -8.92 -6.14 -16.45
N TRP A 21 -9.26 -5.48 -15.34
CA TRP A 21 -9.94 -6.12 -14.22
C TRP A 21 -11.25 -6.78 -14.64
N TYR A 22 -11.91 -6.23 -15.68
CA TYR A 22 -13.20 -6.74 -16.17
C TYR A 22 -13.06 -7.72 -17.34
N LYS A 23 -11.91 -7.76 -18.01
CA LYS A 23 -11.73 -8.52 -19.24
C LYS A 23 -10.67 -9.61 -19.13
N GLY A 24 -9.94 -9.63 -18.06
CA GLY A 24 -8.86 -10.59 -17.86
C GLY A 24 -9.34 -11.93 -17.33
N HIS A 25 -8.46 -12.90 -17.41
CA HIS A 25 -8.69 -14.16 -16.74
C HIS A 25 -8.65 -13.93 -15.23
N TRP A 26 -9.75 -14.19 -14.58
CA TRP A 26 -9.93 -14.02 -13.14
C TRP A 26 -8.78 -14.61 -12.33
N SER A 27 -8.33 -15.81 -12.71
CA SER A 27 -7.25 -16.50 -12.00
C SER A 27 -5.92 -15.75 -12.07
N LYS A 28 -5.61 -15.15 -13.22
CA LYS A 28 -4.37 -14.38 -13.38
C LYS A 28 -4.39 -13.08 -12.58
N THR A 29 -5.52 -12.37 -12.61
CA THR A 29 -5.68 -11.15 -11.83
C THR A 29 -5.62 -11.44 -10.33
N ALA A 30 -6.30 -12.47 -9.88
CA ALA A 30 -6.28 -12.88 -8.47
C ALA A 30 -4.86 -13.27 -8.03
N ALA A 31 -4.10 -13.97 -8.88
CA ALA A 31 -2.72 -14.32 -8.57
C ALA A 31 -1.83 -13.09 -8.43
N LEU A 32 -1.97 -12.10 -9.31
CA LEU A 32 -1.18 -10.86 -9.23
C LEU A 32 -1.52 -10.06 -7.97
N VAL A 33 -2.79 -9.96 -7.62
CA VAL A 33 -3.22 -9.31 -6.37
C VAL A 33 -2.60 -10.01 -5.17
N THR A 34 -2.64 -11.34 -5.15
CA THR A 34 -2.06 -12.15 -4.09
C THR A 34 -0.55 -11.94 -3.99
N ASP A 35 0.15 -11.87 -5.12
CA ASP A 35 1.60 -11.65 -5.14
C ASP A 35 1.97 -10.29 -4.56
N TRP A 36 1.28 -9.23 -4.94
CA TRP A 36 1.52 -7.91 -4.38
C TRP A 36 1.21 -7.86 -2.89
N ARG A 37 0.11 -8.49 -2.50
CA ARG A 37 -0.29 -8.58 -1.09
C ARG A 37 0.77 -9.28 -0.25
N ASN A 38 1.27 -10.42 -0.71
CA ASN A 38 2.30 -11.19 -0.01
C ASN A 38 3.64 -10.45 0.02
N ALA A 39 3.99 -9.75 -1.06
CA ALA A 39 5.18 -8.92 -1.09
C ALA A 39 5.11 -7.79 -0.06
N ALA A 40 3.95 -7.19 0.11
CA ALA A 40 3.73 -6.16 1.14
C ALA A 40 3.91 -6.73 2.55
N ILE A 41 3.37 -7.91 2.81
CA ILE A 41 3.52 -8.58 4.11
C ILE A 41 4.99 -8.85 4.41
N THR A 42 5.72 -9.36 3.44
CA THR A 42 7.17 -9.64 3.59
C THR A 42 7.93 -8.35 3.85
N ALA A 43 7.68 -7.30 3.08
CA ALA A 43 8.34 -6.00 3.25
C ALA A 43 8.04 -5.39 4.62
N ALA A 44 6.80 -5.53 5.09
CA ALA A 44 6.40 -5.04 6.41
C ALA A 44 7.15 -5.76 7.53
N ARG A 45 7.32 -7.07 7.41
CA ARG A 45 8.09 -7.85 8.38
C ARG A 45 9.55 -7.42 8.42
N LEU A 46 10.15 -7.22 7.24
CA LEU A 46 11.55 -6.80 7.15
C LEU A 46 11.76 -5.39 7.70
N ALA A 47 10.79 -4.50 7.53
CA ALA A 47 10.84 -3.13 8.04
C ALA A 47 10.40 -3.03 9.51
N GLU A 48 9.95 -4.13 10.09
CA GLU A 48 9.47 -4.17 11.47
C GLU A 48 8.39 -3.13 11.72
N LEU A 49 7.38 -3.07 10.84
CA LEU A 49 6.25 -2.17 11.03
C LEU A 49 5.56 -2.48 12.36
N PRO A 50 5.04 -1.45 13.03
CA PRO A 50 4.21 -1.70 14.21
C PRO A 50 2.95 -2.48 13.84
N THR A 51 2.30 -3.05 14.82
CA THR A 51 1.02 -3.75 14.68
C THR A 51 -0.04 -3.08 15.53
N ASP A 52 -1.30 -3.31 15.16
CA ASP A 52 -2.46 -2.84 15.92
C ASP A 52 -2.47 -1.32 16.15
N VAL A 53 -2.03 -0.56 15.14
CA VAL A 53 -2.14 0.90 15.21
C VAL A 53 -3.59 1.31 15.00
N GLY A 54 -3.99 2.44 15.56
CA GLY A 54 -5.35 2.94 15.41
C GLY A 54 -5.66 3.43 14.01
N ALA A 55 -4.69 4.03 13.34
CA ALA A 55 -4.84 4.44 11.95
C ALA A 55 -3.50 4.77 11.31
N PHE A 56 -3.53 4.87 9.99
CA PHE A 56 -2.34 5.10 9.18
C PHE A 56 -2.70 5.78 7.87
N THR A 57 -1.68 6.32 7.21
CA THR A 57 -1.77 6.75 5.82
C THR A 57 -0.67 6.08 5.01
N LEU A 58 -0.94 5.86 3.73
CA LEU A 58 0.03 5.31 2.80
C LEU A 58 0.29 6.28 1.67
N THR A 59 1.55 6.35 1.26
CA THR A 59 1.95 7.02 0.04
C THR A 59 2.71 6.02 -0.81
N VAL A 60 2.30 5.85 -2.06
CA VAL A 60 2.89 4.86 -2.96
C VAL A 60 3.44 5.58 -4.18
N GLN A 61 4.66 5.25 -4.56
CA GLN A 61 5.34 5.85 -5.69
C GLN A 61 6.12 4.78 -6.45
N ALA A 62 5.99 4.76 -7.77
CA ALA A 62 6.76 3.84 -8.60
C ALA A 62 8.13 4.41 -8.89
N ARG A 63 9.17 3.61 -8.69
CA ARG A 63 10.55 3.90 -9.06
C ARG A 63 10.92 3.06 -10.26
N HIS A 64 11.43 3.72 -11.31
CA HIS A 64 11.82 3.04 -12.53
C HIS A 64 13.28 3.28 -12.85
N ARG A 65 13.92 2.26 -13.37
CA ARG A 65 15.30 2.31 -13.80
C ARG A 65 15.45 2.98 -15.18
N THR A 66 14.40 2.95 -15.97
CA THR A 66 14.38 3.53 -17.32
C THR A 66 13.26 4.56 -17.42
N ASN A 67 13.24 5.30 -18.55
CA ASN A 67 12.22 6.34 -18.78
C ASN A 67 10.81 5.80 -19.07
N HIS A 68 10.58 4.49 -18.99
CA HIS A 68 9.25 3.92 -19.14
C HIS A 68 8.48 4.05 -17.83
N LEU A 69 8.07 5.28 -17.52
CA LEU A 69 7.39 5.60 -16.28
C LEU A 69 5.94 5.10 -16.33
N THR A 70 5.48 4.56 -15.23
CA THR A 70 4.14 3.99 -15.12
C THR A 70 3.16 5.05 -14.63
N ASP A 71 2.00 5.14 -15.27
CA ASP A 71 0.92 6.04 -14.85
C ASP A 71 0.22 5.50 -13.59
N PHE A 72 -0.46 6.39 -12.89
CA PHE A 72 -1.20 6.05 -11.68
C PHE A 72 -2.18 4.90 -11.89
N ASP A 73 -2.94 4.92 -12.99
CA ASP A 73 -3.93 3.90 -13.30
C ASP A 73 -3.32 2.51 -13.41
N ALA A 74 -2.07 2.42 -13.83
CA ALA A 74 -1.39 1.15 -14.00
C ALA A 74 -0.99 0.52 -12.67
N PHE A 75 -0.58 1.31 -11.66
CA PHE A 75 -0.15 0.74 -10.38
C PHE A 75 -1.14 0.93 -9.24
N ALA A 76 -2.26 1.63 -9.45
CA ALA A 76 -3.29 1.79 -8.42
C ALA A 76 -3.82 0.44 -7.89
N PRO A 77 -4.09 -0.57 -8.74
CA PRO A 77 -4.51 -1.88 -8.23
C PRO A 77 -3.46 -2.56 -7.35
N ALA A 78 -2.17 -2.43 -7.69
CA ALA A 78 -1.09 -2.94 -6.86
C ALA A 78 -1.04 -2.22 -5.51
N ALA A 79 -1.20 -0.90 -5.50
CA ALA A 79 -1.24 -0.10 -4.28
C ALA A 79 -2.40 -0.55 -3.36
N LYS A 80 -3.57 -0.83 -3.93
CA LYS A 80 -4.71 -1.35 -3.16
C LYS A 80 -4.41 -2.72 -2.58
N ALA A 81 -3.81 -3.61 -3.36
CA ALA A 81 -3.42 -4.95 -2.90
C ALA A 81 -2.40 -4.86 -1.76
N ILE A 82 -1.45 -3.93 -1.85
CA ILE A 82 -0.48 -3.66 -0.79
C ILE A 82 -1.20 -3.23 0.49
N CYS A 83 -2.13 -2.29 0.39
CA CYS A 83 -2.92 -1.84 1.54
C CYS A 83 -3.66 -3.03 2.18
N ASP A 84 -4.31 -3.86 1.38
CA ASP A 84 -5.03 -5.04 1.87
C ASP A 84 -4.10 -6.04 2.57
N GLY A 85 -2.85 -6.15 2.13
CA GLY A 85 -1.86 -7.01 2.77
C GLY A 85 -1.34 -6.47 4.10
N LEU A 86 -1.31 -5.17 4.26
CA LEU A 86 -0.79 -4.55 5.49
C LEU A 86 -1.76 -4.64 6.66
N VAL A 87 -3.06 -4.62 6.41
CA VAL A 87 -4.07 -4.74 7.48
C VAL A 87 -4.35 -6.20 7.80
N THR A 88 -4.96 -6.45 8.96
CA THR A 88 -5.34 -7.81 9.34
C THR A 88 -6.40 -8.36 8.39
N GLY A 89 -7.42 -7.57 8.11
CA GLY A 89 -8.49 -7.93 7.19
C GLY A 89 -9.45 -8.97 7.74
N PRO A 90 -10.52 -9.27 6.99
CA PRO A 90 -11.59 -10.16 7.48
C PRO A 90 -11.15 -11.62 7.66
N ARG A 91 -10.11 -12.05 6.94
CA ARG A 91 -9.58 -13.41 7.05
C ARG A 91 -8.48 -13.55 8.10
N GLY A 92 -8.01 -12.43 8.66
CA GLY A 92 -6.95 -12.44 9.65
C GLY A 92 -5.57 -12.82 9.13
N ASP A 93 -5.36 -12.79 7.80
CA ASP A 93 -4.12 -13.27 7.17
C ASP A 93 -3.21 -12.14 6.67
N GLY A 94 -3.56 -10.89 6.92
CA GLY A 94 -2.69 -9.76 6.62
C GLY A 94 -1.59 -9.56 7.66
N TYR A 95 -0.74 -8.56 7.44
CA TYR A 95 0.36 -8.26 8.36
C TYR A 95 -0.13 -7.86 9.76
N GLY A 96 -1.21 -7.08 9.83
CA GLY A 96 -1.75 -6.63 11.11
C GLY A 96 -1.28 -5.25 11.53
N LEU A 97 -0.87 -4.40 10.59
CA LEU A 97 -0.57 -2.98 10.88
C LEU A 97 -1.76 -2.33 11.59
N ALA A 98 -2.95 -2.58 11.11
CA ALA A 98 -4.22 -2.15 11.70
C ALA A 98 -5.28 -3.22 11.44
N ALA A 99 -6.45 -3.07 12.06
CA ALA A 99 -7.49 -4.09 11.96
C ALA A 99 -8.07 -4.21 10.55
N ASP A 100 -8.30 -3.09 9.88
CA ASP A 100 -8.96 -3.06 8.58
C ASP A 100 -8.55 -1.81 7.81
N ASP A 101 -9.03 -1.69 6.57
CA ASP A 101 -8.76 -0.56 5.68
C ASP A 101 -9.94 0.40 5.55
N THR A 102 -10.84 0.40 6.53
CA THR A 102 -11.96 1.36 6.54
C THR A 102 -11.44 2.80 6.61
N PRO A 103 -12.22 3.80 6.12
CA PRO A 103 -11.72 5.18 6.02
C PRO A 103 -11.31 5.83 7.34
N ASP A 104 -11.80 5.35 8.47
CA ASP A 104 -11.40 5.86 9.77
C ASP A 104 -10.07 5.26 10.26
N ILE A 105 -9.62 4.18 9.68
CA ILE A 105 -8.36 3.50 10.00
C ILE A 105 -7.33 3.77 8.91
N ALA A 106 -7.63 3.45 7.66
CA ALA A 106 -6.80 3.80 6.51
C ALA A 106 -7.19 5.20 6.03
N ARG A 107 -6.56 6.19 6.58
CA ARG A 107 -6.98 7.59 6.44
C ARG A 107 -6.57 8.26 5.14
N GLY A 108 -5.74 7.63 4.36
CA GLY A 108 -5.38 8.14 3.05
C GLY A 108 -4.46 7.20 2.32
N LEU A 109 -4.69 7.07 1.02
CA LEU A 109 -3.80 6.41 0.09
C LEU A 109 -3.48 7.42 -1.00
N THR A 110 -2.23 7.87 -1.03
CA THR A 110 -1.77 8.85 -2.00
C THR A 110 -0.85 8.18 -3.00
N LEU A 111 -1.11 8.39 -4.29
CA LEU A 111 -0.25 7.93 -5.36
C LEU A 111 0.56 9.12 -5.86
N LEU A 112 1.88 9.02 -5.80
CA LEU A 112 2.78 10.05 -6.31
C LEU A 112 3.25 9.71 -7.71
N PRO A 113 3.63 10.72 -8.51
CA PRO A 113 4.17 10.47 -9.85
C PRO A 113 5.37 9.53 -9.81
N SER A 114 5.44 8.62 -10.78
CA SER A 114 6.60 7.74 -10.95
C SER A 114 7.86 8.56 -11.17
N PHE A 115 8.99 8.02 -10.75
CA PHE A 115 10.27 8.71 -10.91
C PHE A 115 11.35 7.78 -11.45
N LEU A 116 12.34 8.40 -12.07
CA LEU A 116 13.48 7.70 -12.66
C LEU A 116 14.64 7.63 -11.66
N ASN A 117 15.18 6.43 -11.46
CA ASN A 117 16.43 6.24 -10.75
C ASN A 117 17.22 5.13 -11.42
N ARG A 118 18.20 5.50 -12.22
CA ARG A 118 18.98 4.55 -13.04
C ARG A 118 19.89 3.64 -12.24
N GLY A 119 20.19 4.01 -11.02
CA GLY A 119 21.05 3.21 -10.14
C GLY A 119 20.34 2.14 -9.35
N MET A 120 19.02 2.08 -9.43
CA MET A 120 18.21 1.19 -8.60
C MET A 120 17.23 0.38 -9.44
N PRO A 121 16.92 -0.85 -9.07
CA PRO A 121 15.91 -1.63 -9.78
C PRO A 121 14.51 -1.03 -9.62
N ASP A 122 13.61 -1.40 -10.53
CA ASP A 122 12.21 -1.00 -10.46
C ASP A 122 11.58 -1.49 -9.17
N ALA A 123 10.78 -0.64 -8.55
CA ALA A 123 10.11 -0.98 -7.30
C ALA A 123 8.90 -0.07 -7.07
N LEU A 124 8.00 -0.51 -6.21
CA LEU A 124 7.04 0.39 -5.57
C LEU A 124 7.59 0.79 -4.21
N ILE A 125 7.66 2.08 -3.97
CA ILE A 125 8.11 2.64 -2.70
C ILE A 125 6.87 3.02 -1.91
N VAL A 126 6.71 2.46 -0.74
CA VAL A 126 5.54 2.68 0.11
C VAL A 126 5.97 3.35 1.40
N SER A 127 5.46 4.54 1.64
CA SER A 127 5.67 5.23 2.91
C SER A 127 4.44 5.03 3.79
N VAL A 128 4.67 4.53 5.00
CA VAL A 128 3.62 4.27 5.98
C VAL A 128 3.76 5.28 7.10
N ASN A 129 2.75 6.10 7.28
CA ASN A 129 2.69 7.02 8.42
C ASN A 129 1.65 6.54 9.41
N VAL A 130 2.07 6.30 10.63
CA VAL A 130 1.16 5.93 11.72
C VAL A 130 0.60 7.21 12.32
N VAL A 131 -0.71 7.26 12.43
CA VAL A 131 -1.41 8.38 13.03
C VAL A 131 -1.69 8.03 14.49
N GLU A 132 -0.94 8.62 15.40
CA GLU A 132 -1.08 8.32 16.83
C GLU A 132 -2.25 9.04 17.45
N GLN A 133 -2.56 10.23 16.95
CA GLN A 133 -3.70 11.00 17.39
C GLN A 133 -4.50 11.43 16.19
N PHE A 134 -5.79 11.12 16.23
CA PHE A 134 -6.68 11.53 15.18
C PHE A 134 -7.32 12.85 15.49
N PRO A 135 -7.59 13.69 14.46
CA PRO A 135 -8.62 14.68 14.63
C PRO A 135 -9.88 13.95 15.09
N PRO A 136 -10.59 14.43 16.11
CA PRO A 136 -11.85 13.80 16.51
C PRO A 136 -12.79 13.76 15.31
N ARG A 137 -13.63 12.74 15.25
CA ARG A 137 -14.72 12.73 14.26
C ARG A 137 -15.63 13.91 14.58
N VAL A 138 -16.31 14.41 13.54
CA VAL A 138 -17.23 15.53 13.70
C VAL A 138 -18.30 15.24 14.75
N ASP A 139 -18.78 14.02 14.83
CA ASP A 139 -19.76 13.57 15.80
C ASP A 139 -19.19 13.41 17.21
N GLU A 140 -17.87 13.39 17.38
CA GLU A 140 -17.18 13.30 18.66
C GLU A 140 -16.74 14.64 19.20
N VAL A 141 -16.83 15.70 18.38
CA VAL A 141 -16.44 17.04 18.79
C VAL A 141 -17.51 17.60 19.71
N GLN A 142 -17.15 17.92 20.93
CA GLN A 142 -18.06 18.53 21.87
C GLN A 142 -18.26 20.00 21.51
N PRO A 143 -19.51 20.50 21.52
CA PRO A 143 -19.78 21.90 21.23
C PRO A 143 -19.18 22.85 22.29
#